data_e440899a848256a4f879a451ad5c0326
#
_entry.id   e440899a848256a4f879a451ad5c0326
#
_cell.length_a   1.000
_cell.length_b   1.000
_cell.length_c   1.000
_cell.angle_alpha   90.00
_cell.angle_beta   90.00
_cell.angle_gamma   90.00
#
_symmetry.space_group_name_H-M   'P 1'
#
loop_
_entity.id
_entity.type
_entity.pdbx_description
1 polymer ?
#
loop_
_entity_poly.entity_id
_entity_poly.type
_entity_poly.pdbx_seq_one_letter_code
_entity_poly.pdbx_strand_id
1 'polypeptide(L)'
;MVQCTVTSDGPIRDCLEWIANNYACANPVTAMAERSALTSRTFARRFLAATSHRPIDYVQALRVERARALIESSGGRVDDVGFSVGYEDPTFFRRLFKRTTGLTPAAYRRKFAPIAGAHPPSVAVDGPQRVGLQ
;
A
#
# COMPACT_ATOMS: atom_id res chain seq x y z
N MET A 1 9.37 5.50 1.63
CA MET A 1 8.70 4.37 2.32
C MET A 1 7.77 4.89 3.39
N VAL A 2 6.57 4.33 3.45
CA VAL A 2 5.63 4.67 4.51
C VAL A 2 5.93 3.83 5.73
N GLN A 3 6.12 4.48 6.86
CA GLN A 3 6.40 3.80 8.12
C GLN A 3 5.31 4.11 9.11
N CYS A 4 5.17 3.23 10.09
CA CYS A 4 4.26 3.46 11.19
C CYS A 4 4.74 4.71 11.94
N THR A 5 3.91 5.72 11.96
CA THR A 5 4.26 7.01 12.57
C THR A 5 3.75 7.04 14.00
N VAL A 6 4.66 7.31 14.93
CA VAL A 6 4.27 7.53 16.32
C VAL A 6 3.87 8.99 16.46
N THR A 7 2.65 9.23 16.91
CA THR A 7 2.14 10.58 17.10
C THR A 7 1.36 10.64 18.42
N SER A 8 1.40 11.80 19.06
CA SER A 8 0.63 12.05 20.27
C SER A 8 -0.82 12.46 19.96
N ASP A 9 -1.14 12.70 18.70
CA ASP A 9 -2.50 13.05 18.27
C ASP A 9 -3.35 11.78 18.24
N GLY A 10 -4.17 11.57 19.28
CA GLY A 10 -4.94 10.35 19.43
C GLY A 10 -5.85 10.01 18.27
N PRO A 11 -6.73 10.93 17.81
CA PRO A 11 -7.57 10.64 16.66
C PRO A 11 -6.77 10.30 15.41
N ILE A 12 -5.65 10.97 15.16
CA ILE A 12 -4.83 10.68 13.99
C ILE A 12 -4.14 9.33 14.16
N ARG A 13 -3.61 9.04 15.35
CA ARG A 13 -2.98 7.74 15.61
C ARG A 13 -3.96 6.60 15.35
N ASP A 14 -5.19 6.74 15.81
CA ASP A 14 -6.22 5.72 15.59
C ASP A 14 -6.49 5.53 14.10
N CYS A 15 -6.53 6.63 13.34
CA CYS A 15 -6.71 6.54 11.89
C CYS A 15 -5.53 5.84 11.22
N LEU A 16 -4.31 6.11 11.67
CA LEU A 16 -3.12 5.46 11.10
C LEU A 16 -3.16 3.95 11.35
N GLU A 17 -3.56 3.54 12.54
CA GLU A 17 -3.70 2.12 12.85
C GLU A 17 -4.78 1.47 11.98
N TRP A 18 -5.90 2.16 11.82
CA TRP A 18 -7.00 1.63 11.03
C TRP A 18 -6.62 1.50 9.56
N ILE A 19 -5.98 2.54 8.98
CA ILE A 19 -5.66 2.52 7.54
C ILE A 19 -4.63 1.46 7.21
N ALA A 20 -3.77 1.10 8.15
CA ALA A 20 -2.78 0.05 7.91
C ALA A 20 -3.43 -1.28 7.55
N ASN A 21 -4.66 -1.52 8.01
CA ASN A 21 -5.39 -2.75 7.74
C ASN A 21 -6.58 -2.54 6.81
N ASN A 22 -6.80 -1.32 6.31
CA ASN A 22 -7.97 -1.01 5.50
C ASN A 22 -7.61 -0.13 4.29
N TYR A 23 -6.35 -0.16 3.88
CA TYR A 23 -5.85 0.75 2.84
C TYR A 23 -6.52 0.53 1.49
N ALA A 24 -7.10 -0.65 1.25
CA ALA A 24 -7.72 -0.97 -0.03
C ALA A 24 -9.20 -0.58 -0.10
N CYS A 25 -9.76 -0.04 0.96
CA CYS A 25 -11.18 0.32 0.96
C CYS A 25 -11.46 1.49 0.03
N ALA A 26 -12.72 1.64 -0.38
CA ALA A 26 -13.13 2.78 -1.17
C ALA A 26 -13.09 4.05 -0.31
N ASN A 27 -12.67 5.15 -0.92
CA ASN A 27 -12.66 6.47 -0.27
C ASN A 27 -11.98 6.47 1.10
N PRO A 28 -10.74 6.00 1.18
CA PRO A 28 -10.09 5.83 2.48
C PRO A 28 -9.87 7.14 3.25
N VAL A 29 -9.63 8.25 2.55
CA VAL A 29 -9.44 9.53 3.21
C VAL A 29 -10.73 9.98 3.90
N THR A 30 -11.87 9.86 3.19
CA THR A 30 -13.17 10.17 3.76
C THR A 30 -13.48 9.29 4.97
N ALA A 31 -13.18 7.99 4.84
CA ALA A 31 -13.42 7.05 5.93
C ALA A 31 -12.61 7.41 7.17
N MET A 32 -11.34 7.79 7.00
CA MET A 32 -10.51 8.21 8.12
C MET A 32 -11.05 9.47 8.79
N ALA A 33 -11.44 10.47 7.97
CA ALA A 33 -11.95 11.70 8.51
C ALA A 33 -13.22 11.46 9.34
N GLU A 34 -14.11 10.60 8.85
CA GLU A 34 -15.32 10.26 9.59
C GLU A 34 -15.00 9.55 10.90
N ARG A 35 -14.06 8.62 10.87
CA ARG A 35 -13.65 7.92 12.09
C ARG A 35 -13.03 8.85 13.12
N SER A 36 -12.36 9.91 12.65
CA SER A 36 -11.71 10.86 13.56
C SER A 36 -12.72 11.77 14.27
N ALA A 37 -13.95 11.85 13.76
CA ALA A 37 -14.98 12.77 14.23
C ALA A 37 -14.58 14.25 14.08
N LEU A 38 -13.59 14.52 13.23
CA LEU A 38 -13.14 15.88 12.92
C LEU A 38 -13.74 16.30 11.58
N THR A 39 -13.84 17.62 11.37
CA THR A 39 -14.18 18.11 10.03
C THR A 39 -13.07 17.71 9.06
N SER A 40 -13.41 17.64 7.77
CA SER A 40 -12.41 17.27 6.75
C SER A 40 -11.20 18.20 6.80
N ARG A 41 -11.45 19.50 6.98
CA ARG A 41 -10.36 20.48 7.01
C ARG A 41 -9.46 20.28 8.23
N THR A 42 -10.07 20.11 9.40
CA THR A 42 -9.29 19.90 10.62
C THR A 42 -8.54 18.57 10.56
N PHE A 43 -9.20 17.53 10.05
CA PHE A 43 -8.55 16.24 9.89
C PHE A 43 -7.32 16.35 9.00
N ALA A 44 -7.45 16.99 7.82
CA ALA A 44 -6.34 17.12 6.88
C ALA A 44 -5.18 17.89 7.51
N ARG A 45 -5.47 18.97 8.22
CA ARG A 45 -4.45 19.80 8.87
C ARG A 45 -3.70 19.02 9.94
N ARG A 46 -4.45 18.33 10.81
CA ARG A 46 -3.83 17.56 11.89
C ARG A 46 -3.08 16.35 11.37
N PHE A 47 -3.60 15.71 10.32
CA PHE A 47 -2.93 14.58 9.70
C PHE A 47 -1.58 15.03 9.13
N LEU A 48 -1.55 16.14 8.40
CA LEU A 48 -0.31 16.68 7.86
C LEU A 48 0.68 17.00 8.98
N ALA A 49 0.21 17.62 10.05
CA ALA A 49 1.09 17.95 11.17
C ALA A 49 1.67 16.68 11.82
N ALA A 50 0.90 15.62 11.90
CA ALA A 50 1.32 14.38 12.56
C ALA A 50 2.22 13.51 11.69
N THR A 51 2.01 13.51 10.36
CA THR A 51 2.68 12.55 9.47
C THR A 51 3.62 13.22 8.47
N SER A 52 3.57 14.53 8.32
CA SER A 52 4.27 15.28 7.28
C SER A 52 3.77 14.96 5.87
N HIS A 53 2.61 14.32 5.75
CA HIS A 53 2.00 13.96 4.47
C HIS A 53 0.53 14.32 4.49
N ARG A 54 0.01 14.74 3.33
CA ARG A 54 -1.42 14.88 3.18
C ARG A 54 -2.06 13.48 3.24
N PRO A 55 -3.31 13.37 3.70
CA PRO A 55 -3.95 12.05 3.80
C PRO A 55 -3.92 11.25 2.50
N ILE A 56 -4.22 11.88 1.36
CA ILE A 56 -4.22 11.16 0.08
C ILE A 56 -2.82 10.66 -0.29
N ASP A 57 -1.81 11.47 -0.06
CA ASP A 57 -0.43 11.08 -0.36
C ASP A 57 0.01 9.92 0.53
N TYR A 58 -0.37 9.95 1.79
CA TYR A 58 -0.07 8.87 2.72
C TYR A 58 -0.69 7.55 2.26
N VAL A 59 -1.98 7.59 1.88
CA VAL A 59 -2.67 6.39 1.43
C VAL A 59 -2.05 5.85 0.15
N GLN A 60 -1.74 6.73 -0.81
CA GLN A 60 -1.13 6.29 -2.06
C GLN A 60 0.23 5.65 -1.82
N ALA A 61 1.05 6.24 -0.96
CA ALA A 61 2.36 5.66 -0.63
C ALA A 61 2.21 4.30 0.06
N LEU A 62 1.25 4.18 0.98
CA LEU A 62 0.98 2.92 1.65
C LEU A 62 0.54 1.84 0.66
N ARG A 63 -0.37 2.18 -0.26
CA ARG A 63 -0.84 1.23 -1.26
C ARG A 63 0.28 0.77 -2.18
N VAL A 64 1.16 1.70 -2.60
CA VAL A 64 2.31 1.33 -3.43
C VAL A 64 3.26 0.43 -2.65
N GLU A 65 3.49 0.72 -1.37
CA GLU A 65 4.34 -0.11 -0.53
C GLU A 65 3.79 -1.53 -0.43
N ARG A 66 2.48 -1.67 -0.22
CA ARG A 66 1.84 -2.99 -0.17
C ARG A 66 1.90 -3.68 -1.53
N ALA A 67 1.72 -2.93 -2.62
CA ALA A 67 1.83 -3.48 -3.97
C ALA A 67 3.22 -4.03 -4.23
N ARG A 68 4.27 -3.30 -3.81
CA ARG A 68 5.63 -3.78 -3.96
C ARG A 68 5.83 -5.13 -3.28
N ALA A 69 5.35 -5.25 -2.05
CA ALA A 69 5.46 -6.51 -1.31
C ALA A 69 4.76 -7.65 -2.04
N LEU A 70 3.56 -7.39 -2.57
CA LEU A 70 2.82 -8.40 -3.31
C LEU A 70 3.52 -8.80 -4.61
N ILE A 71 4.07 -7.82 -5.33
CA ILE A 71 4.79 -8.12 -6.58
C ILE A 71 6.03 -8.96 -6.29
N GLU A 72 6.73 -8.67 -5.21
CA GLU A 72 7.94 -9.39 -4.84
C GLU A 72 7.65 -10.81 -4.37
N SER A 73 6.49 -11.06 -3.78
CA SER A 73 6.20 -12.34 -3.13
C SER A 73 5.16 -13.18 -3.86
N SER A 74 4.49 -12.62 -4.86
CA SER A 74 3.34 -13.27 -5.49
C SER A 74 3.58 -13.41 -6.99
N GLY A 75 3.13 -14.51 -7.57
CA GLY A 75 3.19 -14.72 -9.01
C GLY A 75 2.00 -14.18 -9.78
N GLY A 76 1.08 -13.48 -9.11
CA GLY A 76 -0.14 -13.00 -9.72
C GLY A 76 0.10 -11.90 -10.75
N ARG A 77 -0.95 -11.57 -11.48
CA ARG A 77 -0.87 -10.52 -12.50
C ARG A 77 -0.68 -9.16 -11.84
N VAL A 78 0.11 -8.31 -12.50
CA VAL A 78 0.37 -6.96 -12.01
C VAL A 78 -0.93 -6.16 -11.83
N ASP A 79 -1.87 -6.28 -12.78
CA ASP A 79 -3.13 -5.54 -12.66
C ASP A 79 -3.95 -6.04 -11.48
N ASP A 80 -3.90 -7.34 -11.17
CA ASP A 80 -4.59 -7.87 -9.99
C ASP A 80 -4.00 -7.31 -8.70
N VAL A 81 -2.70 -7.06 -8.66
CA VAL A 81 -2.09 -6.40 -7.53
C VAL A 81 -2.67 -5.01 -7.34
N GLY A 82 -2.83 -4.25 -8.44
CA GLY A 82 -3.45 -2.93 -8.37
C GLY A 82 -4.86 -2.98 -7.78
N PHE A 83 -5.67 -3.94 -8.22
CA PHE A 83 -7.01 -4.12 -7.66
C PHE A 83 -6.95 -4.45 -6.17
N SER A 84 -6.05 -5.34 -5.77
CA SER A 84 -6.01 -5.79 -4.39
C SER A 84 -5.57 -4.70 -3.42
N VAL A 85 -4.84 -3.68 -3.88
CA VAL A 85 -4.46 -2.55 -3.03
C VAL A 85 -5.43 -1.37 -3.12
N GLY A 86 -6.50 -1.51 -3.93
CA GLY A 86 -7.60 -0.55 -3.91
C GLY A 86 -7.77 0.29 -5.17
N TYR A 87 -7.09 -0.01 -6.28
CA TYR A 87 -7.21 0.76 -7.51
C TYR A 87 -7.98 -0.01 -8.55
N GLU A 88 -9.09 0.58 -9.01
CA GLU A 88 -9.91 -0.04 -10.06
C GLU A 88 -9.35 0.22 -11.45
N ASP A 89 -8.60 1.30 -11.61
CA ASP A 89 -8.05 1.70 -12.90
C ASP A 89 -6.60 1.23 -13.01
N PRO A 90 -6.31 0.20 -13.82
CA PRO A 90 -4.93 -0.29 -13.96
C PRO A 90 -3.96 0.76 -14.49
N THR A 91 -4.43 1.66 -15.35
CA THR A 91 -3.58 2.71 -15.91
C THR A 91 -3.15 3.68 -14.82
N PHE A 92 -4.08 4.09 -13.97
CA PHE A 92 -3.76 4.97 -12.85
C PHE A 92 -2.76 4.30 -11.91
N PHE A 93 -3.00 3.04 -11.58
CA PHE A 93 -2.11 2.29 -10.70
C PHE A 93 -0.69 2.24 -11.27
N ARG A 94 -0.56 1.89 -12.55
CA ARG A 94 0.76 1.77 -13.17
C ARG A 94 1.50 3.10 -13.17
N ARG A 95 0.80 4.21 -13.45
CA ARG A 95 1.42 5.54 -13.42
C ARG A 95 1.86 5.94 -12.02
N LEU A 96 1.00 5.70 -11.03
CA LEU A 96 1.33 6.00 -9.65
C LEU A 96 2.53 5.19 -9.18
N PHE A 97 2.53 3.90 -9.49
CA PHE A 97 3.62 3.01 -9.11
C PHE A 97 4.95 3.49 -9.71
N LYS A 98 4.94 3.80 -11.01
CA LYS A 98 6.16 4.28 -11.66
C LYS A 98 6.63 5.61 -11.09
N ARG A 99 5.71 6.53 -10.83
CA ARG A 99 6.07 7.82 -10.24
C ARG A 99 6.68 7.65 -8.87
N THR A 100 6.18 6.71 -8.09
CA THR A 100 6.63 6.50 -6.71
C THR A 100 7.92 5.70 -6.64
N THR A 101 8.07 4.67 -7.46
CA THR A 101 9.20 3.73 -7.37
C THR A 101 10.26 3.94 -8.44
N GLY A 102 9.93 4.67 -9.51
CA GLY A 102 10.82 4.85 -10.65
C GLY A 102 10.68 3.76 -11.72
N LEU A 103 9.94 2.70 -11.46
CA LEU A 103 9.76 1.60 -12.39
C LEU A 103 8.29 1.27 -12.56
N THR A 104 7.91 0.80 -13.75
CA THR A 104 6.57 0.22 -13.92
C THR A 104 6.47 -1.05 -13.07
N PRO A 105 5.25 -1.46 -12.70
CA PRO A 105 5.10 -2.71 -11.94
C PRO A 105 5.72 -3.91 -12.64
N ALA A 106 5.58 -4.01 -13.95
CA ALA A 106 6.17 -5.12 -14.69
C ALA A 106 7.70 -5.09 -14.64
N ALA A 107 8.30 -3.90 -14.82
CA ALA A 107 9.74 -3.74 -14.74
C ALA A 107 10.25 -4.02 -13.34
N TYR A 108 9.49 -3.58 -12.34
CA TYR A 108 9.82 -3.83 -10.94
C TYR A 108 9.85 -5.33 -10.66
N ARG A 109 8.85 -6.07 -11.16
CA ARG A 109 8.81 -7.53 -10.98
C ARG A 109 10.02 -8.19 -11.62
N ARG A 110 10.37 -7.79 -12.84
CA ARG A 110 11.55 -8.38 -13.51
C ARG A 110 12.83 -8.16 -12.72
N LYS A 111 12.92 -7.03 -12.02
CA LYS A 111 14.16 -6.67 -11.33
C LYS A 111 14.23 -7.26 -9.91
N PHE A 112 13.12 -7.35 -9.20
CA PHE A 112 13.12 -7.64 -7.77
C PHE A 112 12.42 -8.93 -7.37
N ALA A 113 11.52 -9.47 -8.21
CA ALA A 113 10.85 -10.71 -7.85
C ALA A 113 11.76 -11.90 -8.10
N PRO A 114 11.60 -12.99 -7.34
CA PRO A 114 12.35 -14.21 -7.59
C PRO A 114 12.07 -14.73 -8.98
N ILE A 115 13.10 -15.27 -9.64
CA ILE A 115 12.94 -15.88 -10.94
C ILE A 115 12.21 -17.22 -10.74
N ALA A 116 11.17 -17.44 -11.53
CA ALA A 116 10.43 -18.70 -11.47
C ALA A 116 11.39 -19.85 -11.74
N GLY A 117 11.35 -20.84 -10.87
CA GLY A 117 12.20 -22.01 -10.99
C GLY A 117 13.60 -21.82 -10.41
N ALA A 118 13.93 -20.60 -10.12
CA ALA A 118 15.18 -20.34 -9.43
C ALA A 118 14.96 -20.22 -7.96
N HIS A 119 13.99 -20.32 -7.61
CA HIS A 119 13.53 -20.04 -6.39
C HIS A 119 14.11 -20.69 -5.35
N PRO A 120 14.60 -20.38 -5.12
CA PRO A 120 15.29 -21.23 -4.33
C PRO A 120 14.40 -21.65 -3.31
N PRO A 121 14.44 -22.05 -3.74
CA PRO A 121 13.68 -22.41 -3.31
C PRO A 121 12.90 -22.13 -2.42
N SER A 122 13.08 -21.84 -2.93
CA SER A 122 12.23 -21.83 -2.22
C SER A 122 11.77 -21.55 -1.54
N VAL A 123 11.90 -21.61 -1.71
CA VAL A 123 11.11 -21.52 -1.12
C VAL A 123 10.48 -21.49 -0.81
N ALA A 124 10.64 -21.65 -0.92
CA ALA A 124 9.69 -21.83 -0.56
C ALA A 124 9.16 -21.95 -0.07
N VAL A 125 9.30 -22.09 -0.26
CA VAL A 125 8.36 -22.32 0.19
C VAL A 125 7.75 -22.41 0.39
N ASP A 126 7.93 -22.57 0.28
CA ASP A 126 6.94 -22.82 0.50
C ASP A 126 6.29 -22.89 0.60
N GLY A 127 6.74 -23.00 0.41
CA GLY A 127 5.67 -23.12 0.44
C GLY A 127 5.10 -23.01 0.51
N PRO A 128 5.10 -23.11 0.50
CA PRO A 128 4.20 -22.81 0.54
C PRO A 128 3.81 -22.24 0.64
N GLN A 129 4.18 -22.00 0.58
CA GLN A 129 3.51 -21.61 0.74
C GLN A 129 3.00 -21.07 0.81
N ARG A 130 3.49 -21.10 0.82
CA ARG A 130 2.54 -20.84 0.92
C ARG A 130 2.00 -20.69 0.87
N VAL A 131 2.66 -20.63 0.70
CA VAL A 131 1.78 -20.55 0.65
C VAL A 131 1.26 -20.16 0.59
N GLY A 132 1.88 -20.05 0.60
CA GLY A 132 0.97 -19.85 0.53
C GLY A 132 0.83 -19.35 0.54
N LEU A 133 1.06 -19.15 0.35
CA LEU A 133 0.41 -18.84 0.34
C LEU A 133 0.10 -18.60 0.08
N GLN A 134 0.47 -18.52 -0.08
CA GLN A 134 -0.16 -18.47 -0.34
C GLN A 134 -0.58 -18.27 -0.59
#